data_15f4185ca348fc61369d3a4de7b6659a
#
_entry.id   15f4185ca348fc61369d3a4de7b6659a
#
_cell.length_a   1.000
_cell.length_b   1.000
_cell.length_c   1.000
_cell.angle_alpha   90.00
_cell.angle_beta   90.00
_cell.angle_gamma   90.00
#
_symmetry.space_group_name_H-M   'P 1'
#
loop_
_entity.id
_entity.type
_entity.pdbx_description
1 polymer ?
#
loop_
_entity_poly.entity_id
_entity_poly.type
_entity_poly.pdbx_seq_one_letter_code
_entity_poly.pdbx_strand_id
1 'polypeptide(L)'
;PVIRWGGNALQLQVVEAQAENFDLHFRDTGLRLIPYSLSHYLPFNEERYQEFRKLLFFQDKLALIEHLVGQHLRNFAEAVGWEALSHRVLTVKTLDLKAFKTAKYLPKTGNETLSYVSVDLQVGINAELPDEIALGQLVSLGYGTLRRLRKPGPNDG
;
A
#
# COMPACT_ATOMS: atom_id res chain seq x y z
N PRO A 1 1.92 -14.56 -11.96
CA PRO A 1 1.33 -14.30 -11.06
C PRO A 1 0.14 -14.54 -10.69
N VAL A 2 -0.12 -14.76 -10.39
CA VAL A 2 -0.90 -14.81 -10.03
C VAL A 2 -1.88 -14.82 -9.81
N ILE A 3 -2.23 -14.67 -10.00
CA ILE A 3 -3.17 -14.31 -10.14
C ILE A 3 -4.06 -15.17 -10.19
N ARG A 4 -4.58 -15.61 -9.53
CA ARG A 4 -5.38 -16.46 -9.37
C ARG A 4 -6.64 -16.11 -9.28
N TRP A 5 -7.12 -15.07 -9.18
CA TRP A 5 -8.48 -14.77 -9.11
C TRP A 5 -8.91 -14.27 -10.41
N GLY A 6 -10.11 -14.42 -10.80
CA GLY A 6 -10.64 -14.17 -12.10
C GLY A 6 -10.34 -12.79 -12.68
N GLY A 7 -10.25 -11.77 -11.91
CA GLY A 7 -9.94 -10.43 -12.38
C GLY A 7 -8.46 -10.13 -12.54
N ASN A 8 -7.63 -11.05 -12.16
CA ASN A 8 -6.26 -10.74 -12.02
C ASN A 8 -5.48 -10.56 -13.29
N ALA A 9 -5.71 -11.29 -14.32
CA ALA A 9 -5.01 -11.10 -15.59
C ALA A 9 -5.23 -9.69 -16.13
N LEU A 10 -6.46 -9.18 -16.08
CA LEU A 10 -6.77 -7.83 -16.52
C LEU A 10 -6.13 -6.79 -15.60
N GLN A 11 -6.18 -7.02 -14.31
CA GLN A 11 -5.58 -6.14 -13.33
C GLN A 11 -4.05 -6.06 -13.50
N LEU A 12 -3.40 -7.18 -13.76
CA LEU A 12 -1.98 -7.23 -14.02
C LEU A 12 -1.62 -6.44 -15.27
N GLN A 13 -2.41 -6.53 -16.33
CA GLN A 13 -2.19 -5.75 -17.54
C GLN A 13 -2.29 -4.24 -17.27
N VAL A 14 -3.25 -3.81 -16.48
CA VAL A 14 -3.39 -2.39 -16.09
C VAL A 14 -2.16 -1.95 -15.30
N VAL A 15 -1.68 -2.76 -14.38
CA VAL A 15 -0.50 -2.45 -13.59
C VAL A 15 0.74 -2.35 -14.48
N GLU A 16 0.91 -3.25 -15.44
CA GLU A 16 2.03 -3.20 -16.38
C GLU A 16 1.99 -1.93 -17.24
N ALA A 17 0.82 -1.55 -17.74
CA ALA A 17 0.67 -0.32 -18.51
C ALA A 17 1.02 0.92 -17.68
N GLN A 18 0.59 0.97 -16.43
CA GLN A 18 0.94 2.04 -15.52
C GLN A 18 2.44 2.07 -15.24
N ALA A 19 3.06 0.90 -15.07
CA ALA A 19 4.50 0.80 -14.83
C ALA A 19 5.31 1.36 -16.00
N GLU A 20 4.92 1.09 -17.23
CA GLU A 20 5.56 1.67 -18.40
C GLU A 20 5.49 3.19 -18.41
N ASN A 21 4.35 3.75 -18.03
CA ASN A 21 4.15 5.20 -17.98
C ASN A 21 4.91 5.86 -16.83
N PHE A 22 5.09 5.14 -15.72
CA PHE A 22 5.62 5.72 -14.49
C PHE A 22 7.04 5.30 -14.17
N ASP A 23 7.64 4.43 -14.97
CA ASP A 23 8.99 3.93 -14.74
C ASP A 23 10.00 5.06 -14.59
N LEU A 24 9.88 6.10 -15.39
CA LEU A 24 10.77 7.26 -15.34
C LEU A 24 10.55 8.13 -14.11
N HIS A 25 9.46 7.93 -13.37
CA HIS A 25 9.15 8.74 -12.19
C HIS A 25 9.63 8.09 -10.89
N PHE A 26 10.10 6.85 -10.95
CA PHE A 26 10.67 6.25 -9.76
C PHE A 26 12.07 6.78 -9.53
N ARG A 27 12.31 7.30 -8.33
CA ARG A 27 13.64 7.74 -7.90
C ARG A 27 13.87 7.41 -6.45
N ASP A 28 15.12 7.03 -6.17
CA ASP A 28 15.62 6.97 -4.82
C ASP A 28 15.83 8.41 -4.32
N THR A 29 15.23 8.74 -3.20
CA THR A 29 15.36 10.07 -2.60
C THR A 29 16.33 10.09 -1.39
N GLY A 30 17.07 9.00 -1.17
CA GLY A 30 18.02 8.90 -0.07
C GLY A 30 17.33 8.96 1.29
N LEU A 31 17.62 10.00 2.07
CA LEU A 31 17.00 10.18 3.39
C LEU A 31 15.75 11.07 3.34
N ARG A 32 15.43 11.61 2.18
CA ARG A 32 14.27 12.49 2.05
C ARG A 32 13.01 11.66 1.95
N LEU A 33 12.05 11.96 2.80
CA LEU A 33 10.73 11.30 2.77
C LEU A 33 9.76 12.13 1.94
N ILE A 34 9.11 11.46 1.00
CA ILE A 34 8.05 12.03 0.18
C ILE A 34 6.71 11.65 0.82
N PRO A 35 5.79 12.60 1.06
CA PRO A 35 4.53 12.28 1.69
C PRO A 35 3.52 11.70 0.72
N TYR A 36 2.83 10.66 1.16
CA TYR A 36 1.75 9.98 0.45
C TYR A 36 0.56 9.80 1.37
N SER A 37 -0.63 9.76 0.76
CA SER A 37 -1.86 9.35 1.42
C SER A 37 -2.16 7.91 1.06
N LEU A 38 -2.45 7.09 2.05
CA LEU A 38 -2.82 5.69 1.84
C LEU A 38 -4.23 5.50 2.39
N SER A 39 -5.19 5.27 1.49
CA SER A 39 -6.61 5.23 1.81
C SER A 39 -7.16 3.82 1.75
N HIS A 40 -7.99 3.45 2.71
CA HIS A 40 -8.65 2.15 2.79
C HIS A 40 -7.67 0.99 2.64
N TYR A 41 -6.51 1.11 3.29
CA TYR A 41 -5.46 0.12 3.21
C TYR A 41 -5.77 -1.07 4.11
N LEU A 42 -5.73 -2.26 3.54
CA LEU A 42 -5.91 -3.52 4.25
C LEU A 42 -4.54 -4.22 4.36
N PRO A 43 -3.78 -3.96 5.42
CA PRO A 43 -2.41 -4.45 5.52
C PRO A 43 -2.29 -5.93 5.82
N PHE A 44 -3.31 -6.55 6.42
CA PHE A 44 -3.14 -7.84 7.05
C PHE A 44 -3.82 -8.97 6.29
N ASN A 45 -3.08 -10.07 6.05
CA ASN A 45 -3.66 -11.38 5.87
C ASN A 45 -3.98 -11.96 7.26
N GLU A 46 -4.50 -13.17 7.33
CA GLU A 46 -4.88 -13.80 8.61
C GLU A 46 -3.68 -13.92 9.57
N GLU A 47 -2.55 -14.37 9.07
CA GLU A 47 -1.33 -14.53 9.87
C GLU A 47 -0.86 -13.20 10.44
N ARG A 48 -0.77 -12.16 9.61
CA ARG A 48 -0.34 -10.83 10.03
C ARG A 48 -1.34 -10.17 10.99
N TYR A 49 -2.62 -10.46 10.81
CA TYR A 49 -3.64 -9.97 11.72
C TYR A 49 -3.48 -10.57 13.12
N GLN A 50 -3.18 -11.86 13.21
CA GLN A 50 -2.92 -12.50 14.50
C GLN A 50 -1.65 -11.93 15.16
N GLU A 51 -0.62 -11.66 14.39
CA GLU A 51 0.58 -10.99 14.86
C GLU A 51 0.25 -9.60 15.42
N PHE A 52 -0.50 -8.82 14.67
CA PHE A 52 -0.94 -7.48 15.09
C PHE A 52 -1.73 -7.49 16.39
N ARG A 53 -2.65 -8.45 16.54
CA ARG A 53 -3.48 -8.56 17.74
C ARG A 53 -2.67 -8.83 19.01
N LYS A 54 -1.54 -9.50 18.89
CA LYS A 54 -0.68 -9.83 20.02
C LYS A 54 0.17 -8.67 20.50
N LEU A 55 0.33 -7.64 19.68
CA LEU A 55 1.12 -6.48 20.05
C LEU A 55 0.37 -5.63 21.08
N LEU A 56 1.06 -5.26 22.16
CA LEU A 56 0.47 -4.51 23.25
C LEU A 56 0.59 -3.00 23.08
N PHE A 57 1.69 -2.56 22.45
CA PHE A 57 1.97 -1.13 22.34
C PHE A 57 1.58 -0.59 20.98
N PHE A 58 1.00 0.60 20.98
CA PHE A 58 0.58 1.28 19.75
C PHE A 58 1.75 1.51 18.79
N GLN A 59 2.93 1.86 19.33
CA GLN A 59 4.12 2.07 18.50
C GLN A 59 4.54 0.81 17.76
N ASP A 60 4.43 -0.35 18.40
CA ASP A 60 4.74 -1.63 17.76
C ASP A 60 3.73 -1.96 16.66
N LYS A 61 2.46 -1.62 16.88
CA LYS A 61 1.41 -1.78 15.87
C LYS A 61 1.66 -0.90 14.66
N LEU A 62 2.05 0.36 14.87
CA LEU A 62 2.42 1.25 13.77
C LEU A 62 3.66 0.74 13.03
N ALA A 63 4.66 0.27 13.76
CA ALA A 63 5.88 -0.26 13.15
C ALA A 63 5.57 -1.46 12.25
N LEU A 64 4.65 -2.33 12.67
CA LEU A 64 4.21 -3.44 11.84
C LEU A 64 3.51 -2.96 10.56
N ILE A 65 2.63 -1.98 10.67
CA ILE A 65 1.95 -1.40 9.50
C ILE A 65 2.98 -0.78 8.54
N GLU A 66 3.92 -0.01 9.05
CA GLU A 66 4.99 0.59 8.24
C GLU A 66 5.82 -0.47 7.52
N HIS A 67 6.16 -1.55 8.22
CA HIS A 67 6.87 -2.68 7.63
C HIS A 67 6.07 -3.32 6.50
N LEU A 68 4.77 -3.52 6.70
CA LEU A 68 3.88 -4.11 5.70
C LEU A 68 3.71 -3.19 4.48
N VAL A 69 3.61 -1.89 4.67
CA VAL A 69 3.59 -0.95 3.55
C VAL A 69 4.85 -1.11 2.71
N GLY A 70 6.02 -1.13 3.34
CA GLY A 70 7.29 -1.36 2.64
C GLY A 70 7.33 -2.68 1.90
N GLN A 71 6.84 -3.74 2.52
CA GLN A 71 6.79 -5.07 1.90
C GLN A 71 5.84 -5.08 0.69
N HIS A 72 4.66 -4.49 0.82
CA HIS A 72 3.70 -4.42 -0.29
C HIS A 72 4.23 -3.57 -1.44
N LEU A 73 4.96 -2.50 -1.15
CA LEU A 73 5.64 -1.70 -2.19
C LEU A 73 6.69 -2.53 -2.94
N ARG A 74 7.49 -3.31 -2.22
CA ARG A 74 8.46 -4.19 -2.86
C ARG A 74 7.79 -5.26 -3.70
N ASN A 75 6.70 -5.85 -3.21
CA ASN A 75 5.93 -6.83 -3.97
C ASN A 75 5.34 -6.21 -5.23
N PHE A 76 4.82 -5.00 -5.14
CA PHE A 76 4.34 -4.26 -6.30
C PHE A 76 5.47 -4.02 -7.30
N ALA A 77 6.61 -3.56 -6.83
CA ALA A 77 7.76 -3.30 -7.68
C ALA A 77 8.26 -4.56 -8.40
N GLU A 78 8.27 -5.69 -7.70
CA GLU A 78 8.62 -6.98 -8.29
C GLU A 78 7.62 -7.37 -9.38
N ALA A 79 6.33 -7.19 -9.11
CA ALA A 79 5.27 -7.53 -10.07
C ALA A 79 5.35 -6.72 -11.35
N VAL A 80 5.80 -5.46 -11.29
CA VAL A 80 5.91 -4.58 -12.46
C VAL A 80 7.33 -4.47 -13.03
N GLY A 81 8.28 -5.23 -12.48
CA GLY A 81 9.64 -5.27 -13.00
C GLY A 81 10.56 -4.12 -12.56
N TRP A 82 10.23 -3.42 -11.49
CA TRP A 82 11.11 -2.37 -10.94
C TRP A 82 12.14 -2.99 -9.99
N GLU A 83 13.17 -3.57 -10.55
CA GLU A 83 14.17 -4.31 -9.77
C GLU A 83 14.86 -3.44 -8.71
N ALA A 84 15.19 -2.22 -9.05
CA ALA A 84 15.86 -1.30 -8.13
C ALA A 84 15.04 -1.07 -6.86
N LEU A 85 13.72 -1.01 -6.97
CA LEU A 85 12.83 -0.83 -5.83
C LEU A 85 12.58 -2.15 -5.09
N SER A 86 12.42 -3.26 -5.81
CA SER A 86 12.08 -4.55 -5.21
C SER A 86 13.19 -5.09 -4.29
N HIS A 87 14.44 -4.75 -4.57
CA HIS A 87 15.59 -5.18 -3.77
C HIS A 87 16.04 -4.16 -2.73
N ARG A 88 15.31 -3.07 -2.60
CA ARG A 88 15.73 -2.00 -1.74
C ARG A 88 15.02 -2.03 -0.39
N VAL A 89 15.72 -1.62 0.64
CA VAL A 89 15.11 -1.38 1.94
C VAL A 89 14.51 0.03 1.92
N LEU A 90 13.18 0.08 1.99
CA LEU A 90 12.46 1.35 2.01
C LEU A 90 12.28 1.83 3.44
N THR A 91 12.43 3.13 3.64
CA THR A 91 12.03 3.77 4.88
C THR A 91 10.59 4.26 4.72
N VAL A 92 9.72 3.74 5.58
CA VAL A 92 8.32 4.13 5.64
C VAL A 92 8.04 4.65 7.04
N LYS A 93 7.55 5.88 7.15
CA LYS A 93 7.20 6.50 8.44
C LYS A 93 5.79 7.02 8.40
N THR A 94 5.00 6.70 9.42
CA THR A 94 3.66 7.25 9.56
C THR A 94 3.77 8.73 9.93
N LEU A 95 3.16 9.58 9.11
CA LEU A 95 3.09 11.01 9.35
C LEU A 95 1.81 11.38 10.10
N ASP A 96 0.71 10.71 9.78
CA ASP A 96 -0.57 10.95 10.40
C ASP A 96 -1.47 9.71 10.25
N LEU A 97 -2.07 9.28 11.32
CA LEU A 97 -3.06 8.19 11.31
C LEU A 97 -4.45 8.81 11.31
N LYS A 98 -5.16 8.70 10.17
CA LYS A 98 -6.47 9.33 10.00
C LYS A 98 -7.61 8.47 10.52
N ALA A 99 -7.59 7.18 10.23
CA ALA A 99 -8.66 6.29 10.63
C ALA A 99 -8.16 4.84 10.74
N PHE A 100 -8.81 4.11 11.64
CA PHE A 100 -8.56 2.70 11.85
C PHE A 100 -9.94 2.05 12.01
N LYS A 101 -10.37 1.26 11.03
CA LYS A 101 -11.74 0.75 10.95
C LYS A 101 -11.76 -0.73 10.64
N THR A 102 -12.87 -1.38 10.94
CA THR A 102 -13.12 -2.74 10.46
C THR A 102 -13.95 -2.66 9.19
N ALA A 103 -13.41 -3.19 8.10
CA ALA A 103 -14.12 -3.38 6.84
C ALA A 103 -14.67 -4.81 6.80
N LYS A 104 -15.90 -4.96 6.39
CA LYS A 104 -16.53 -6.28 6.24
C LYS A 104 -16.76 -6.59 4.79
N TYR A 105 -16.48 -7.81 4.43
CA TYR A 105 -16.66 -8.31 3.07
C TYR A 105 -17.38 -9.65 3.10
N LEU A 106 -18.43 -9.78 2.31
CA LEU A 106 -19.15 -11.04 2.15
C LEU A 106 -18.82 -11.63 0.78
N PRO A 107 -18.03 -12.72 0.72
CA PRO A 107 -17.72 -13.35 -0.55
C PRO A 107 -18.97 -13.93 -1.19
N LYS A 108 -19.04 -13.89 -2.53
CA LYS A 108 -20.17 -14.45 -3.28
C LYS A 108 -20.37 -15.94 -3.07
N THR A 109 -19.28 -16.65 -2.73
CA THR A 109 -19.27 -18.11 -2.60
C THR A 109 -19.29 -18.60 -1.16
N GLY A 110 -19.35 -17.69 -0.19
CA GLY A 110 -19.32 -18.06 1.23
C GLY A 110 -20.49 -17.47 2.00
N ASN A 111 -20.84 -18.11 3.10
CA ASN A 111 -21.85 -17.63 4.02
C ASN A 111 -21.27 -16.84 5.18
N GLU A 112 -19.95 -16.76 5.27
CA GLU A 112 -19.27 -16.07 6.36
C GLU A 112 -18.82 -14.68 5.91
N THR A 113 -19.10 -13.69 6.76
CA THR A 113 -18.58 -12.34 6.55
C THR A 113 -17.12 -12.30 7.00
N LEU A 114 -16.26 -11.91 6.10
CA LEU A 114 -14.86 -11.67 6.41
C LEU A 114 -14.67 -10.25 6.92
N SER A 115 -13.92 -10.11 8.00
CA SER A 115 -13.62 -8.81 8.58
C SER A 115 -12.16 -8.49 8.35
N TYR A 116 -11.89 -7.28 7.88
CA TYR A 116 -10.54 -6.77 7.65
C TYR A 116 -10.33 -5.49 8.45
N VAL A 117 -9.10 -5.26 8.88
CA VAL A 117 -8.73 -3.98 9.42
C VAL A 117 -8.37 -3.06 8.28
N SER A 118 -9.07 -1.93 8.19
CA SER A 118 -8.82 -0.89 7.19
C SER A 118 -8.18 0.32 7.85
N VAL A 119 -7.12 0.82 7.26
CA VAL A 119 -6.35 1.93 7.80
C VAL A 119 -6.26 3.05 6.78
N ASP A 120 -6.54 4.28 7.22
CA ASP A 120 -6.29 5.48 6.45
C ASP A 120 -5.16 6.25 7.13
N LEU A 121 -4.08 6.47 6.42
CA LEU A 121 -2.91 7.14 7.00
C LEU A 121 -2.16 7.96 5.96
N GLN A 122 -1.35 8.87 6.45
CA GLN A 122 -0.34 9.54 5.64
C GLN A 122 1.03 8.97 6.01
N VAL A 123 1.82 8.66 5.02
CA VAL A 123 3.15 8.07 5.21
C VAL A 123 4.20 8.85 4.45
N GLY A 124 5.39 8.90 5.01
CA GLY A 124 6.59 9.38 4.29
C GLY A 124 7.38 8.18 3.81
N ILE A 125 7.75 8.20 2.54
CA ILE A 125 8.51 7.12 1.90
C ILE A 125 9.71 7.71 1.20
N ASN A 126 10.88 7.08 1.36
CA ASN A 126 12.12 7.54 0.75
C ASN A 126 12.25 7.11 -0.72
N ALA A 127 11.19 7.22 -1.46
CA ALA A 127 11.16 6.95 -2.89
C ALA A 127 10.11 7.83 -3.57
N GLU A 128 10.43 8.30 -4.76
CA GLU A 128 9.45 8.97 -5.60
C GLU A 128 8.75 7.91 -6.43
N LEU A 129 7.46 7.77 -6.22
CA LEU A 129 6.61 6.74 -6.81
C LEU A 129 5.62 7.37 -7.77
N PRO A 130 4.94 6.57 -8.61
CA PRO A 130 3.84 7.07 -9.43
C PRO A 130 2.78 7.78 -8.58
N ASP A 131 1.99 8.67 -9.21
CA ASP A 131 0.99 9.47 -8.52
C ASP A 131 -0.06 8.64 -7.80
N GLU A 132 -0.37 7.47 -8.31
CA GLU A 132 -1.35 6.58 -7.70
C GLU A 132 -1.01 5.11 -7.96
N ILE A 133 -0.95 4.32 -6.90
CA ILE A 133 -0.79 2.87 -6.97
C ILE A 133 -1.68 2.20 -5.93
N ALA A 134 -1.90 0.90 -6.07
CA ALA A 134 -2.72 0.13 -5.14
C ALA A 134 -1.87 -0.88 -4.36
N LEU A 135 -2.06 -0.94 -3.05
CA LEU A 135 -1.28 -1.79 -2.15
C LEU A 135 -2.16 -2.58 -1.19
N GLY A 136 -1.69 -3.73 -0.78
CA GLY A 136 -2.33 -4.52 0.28
C GLY A 136 -3.34 -5.53 -0.24
N GLN A 137 -4.30 -5.86 0.62
CA GLN A 137 -5.33 -6.84 0.30
C GLN A 137 -6.49 -6.20 -0.47
N LEU A 138 -7.19 -7.00 -1.25
CA LEU A 138 -8.42 -6.62 -1.95
C LEU A 138 -8.30 -5.36 -2.82
N VAL A 139 -7.15 -5.14 -3.43
CA VAL A 139 -6.93 -3.99 -4.32
C VAL A 139 -7.88 -3.98 -5.50
N SER A 140 -8.30 -5.14 -5.97
CA SER A 140 -9.27 -5.26 -7.06
C SER A 140 -10.66 -4.72 -6.69
N LEU A 141 -10.94 -4.55 -5.40
CA LEU A 141 -12.18 -3.99 -4.89
C LEU A 141 -12.06 -2.51 -4.50
N GLY A 142 -10.95 -1.88 -4.84
CA GLY A 142 -10.74 -0.46 -4.57
C GLY A 142 -10.04 -0.14 -3.24
N TYR A 143 -9.56 -1.15 -2.52
CA TYR A 143 -8.84 -0.93 -1.28
C TYR A 143 -7.37 -0.62 -1.52
N GLY A 144 -6.77 0.18 -0.64
CA GLY A 144 -5.34 0.39 -0.60
C GLY A 144 -4.79 1.35 -1.65
N THR A 145 -5.43 2.49 -1.86
CA THR A 145 -4.93 3.49 -2.80
C THR A 145 -3.87 4.37 -2.15
N LEU A 146 -2.66 4.32 -2.69
CA LEU A 146 -1.54 5.19 -2.30
C LEU A 146 -1.45 6.34 -3.31
N ARG A 147 -1.58 7.57 -2.84
CA ARG A 147 -1.48 8.78 -3.67
C ARG A 147 -0.44 9.73 -3.12
N ARG A 148 0.33 10.31 -4.01
CA ARG A 148 1.25 11.35 -3.63
C ARG A 148 0.50 12.59 -3.14
N LEU A 149 0.88 13.09 -1.97
CA LEU A 149 0.37 14.36 -1.48
C LEU A 149 1.07 15.49 -2.23
N ARG A 150 0.29 16.35 -2.86
CA ARG A 150 0.84 17.48 -3.59
C ARG A 150 1.29 18.54 -2.59
N LYS A 151 2.47 19.11 -2.84
CA LYS A 151 2.84 20.31 -2.11
C LYS A 151 1.89 21.44 -2.52
N PRO A 152 1.48 22.30 -1.57
CA PRO A 152 0.77 23.50 -1.92
C PRO A 152 1.62 24.26 -2.94
N GLY A 153 1.04 24.62 -4.07
CA GLY A 153 1.72 25.47 -5.05
C GLY A 153 1.92 26.86 -4.49
N PRO A 154 2.83 27.67 -5.08
CA PRO A 154 3.06 29.04 -4.62
C PRO A 154 1.80 29.92 -4.61
N ASN A 155 0.77 29.51 -5.37
CA ASN A 155 -0.49 30.25 -5.48
C ASN A 155 -1.62 29.67 -4.64
N ASP A 156 -1.35 28.62 -3.88
CA ASP A 156 -2.34 27.94 -3.03
C ASP A 156 -2.25 28.38 -1.57
N GLY A 157 -1.63 29.47 -1.35
CA GLY A 157 -1.42 30.04 -0.03
C GLY A 157 -2.63 30.65 0.60
#